data_ac09ee73f041bb088e09b49f5ba52b6c
#
_entry.id   ac09ee73f041bb088e09b49f5ba52b6c
#
_cell.length_a   1.000
_cell.length_b   1.000
_cell.length_c   1.000
_cell.angle_alpha   90.00
_cell.angle_beta   90.00
_cell.angle_gamma   90.00
#
_symmetry.space_group_name_H-M   'P 1'
#
loop_
_entity.id
_entity.type
_entity.pdbx_description
1 polymer ?
#
loop_
_entity_poly.entity_id
_entity_poly.type
_entity_poly.pdbx_seq_one_letter_code
_entity_poly.pdbx_strand_id
1 'polypeptide(L)'
;MIDSELSLRWMRNYSGDSLLLHEQEFYRYWLRYYNENFEARFGLQKIVFGTSQLLRTLSWFDSIDPMDPIGQTSGVKALRLRWFPMHNLSSWNWIIASKDDTLSYGGRIEFSNTIGEWGFTYHTDPSKSIKSISSINTSVLGSDSRFAIDYRFDGLIGLWNESALIQSNRSKVVTMTLGADYTLPISTGLLLTVEYMSMQNQFDYATRDSKFLALMASIPLGITHQIMMVSQMNIGEEKLYHFLRWSSTYNYYSLNFICTIYPKRSSYQYHDQFLHQSLAGFGTGLQVMFIYNH
;
A
#
# COMPACT_ATOMS: atom_id res chain seq x y z
N MET A 1 9.54 24.24 -13.69
CA MET A 1 8.26 24.62 -13.05
C MET A 1 8.34 24.29 -11.57
N ILE A 2 7.65 25.05 -10.71
CA ILE A 2 7.64 24.82 -9.25
C ILE A 2 6.19 24.55 -8.84
N ASP A 3 5.99 23.61 -7.92
CA ASP A 3 4.70 23.19 -7.42
C ASP A 3 4.82 22.80 -5.94
N SER A 4 3.73 22.91 -5.16
CA SER A 4 3.71 22.59 -3.73
C SER A 4 2.35 22.10 -3.28
N GLU A 5 2.34 21.30 -2.24
CA GLU A 5 1.12 20.83 -1.58
C GLU A 5 1.24 21.02 -0.07
N LEU A 6 0.18 21.53 0.54
CA LEU A 6 0.02 21.58 1.98
C LEU A 6 -1.34 20.98 2.33
N SER A 7 -1.35 19.91 3.11
CA SER A 7 -2.55 19.20 3.54
C SER A 7 -2.48 18.86 5.02
N LEU A 8 -3.54 19.16 5.75
CA LEU A 8 -3.74 18.84 7.16
C LEU A 8 -4.78 17.74 7.28
N ARG A 9 -4.52 16.79 8.17
CA ARG A 9 -5.50 15.77 8.55
C ARG A 9 -5.90 15.98 10.00
N TRP A 10 -7.19 15.93 10.22
CA TRP A 10 -7.79 15.96 11.54
C TRP A 10 -8.71 14.77 11.71
N MET A 11 -8.46 13.95 12.74
CA MET A 11 -9.21 12.73 12.99
C MET A 11 -9.70 12.71 14.45
N ARG A 12 -10.96 12.37 14.62
CA ARG A 12 -11.56 12.07 15.92
C ARG A 12 -12.35 10.78 15.82
N ASN A 13 -12.05 9.82 16.67
CA ASN A 13 -12.79 8.57 16.77
C ASN A 13 -13.50 8.50 18.12
N TYR A 14 -14.77 8.13 18.10
CA TYR A 14 -15.61 7.97 19.27
C TYR A 14 -16.13 6.54 19.36
N SER A 15 -16.32 6.07 20.61
CA SER A 15 -17.11 4.88 20.91
C SER A 15 -18.17 5.26 21.93
N GLY A 16 -19.43 5.39 21.49
CA GLY A 16 -20.47 6.10 22.26
C GLY A 16 -20.02 7.53 22.53
N ASP A 17 -20.08 7.94 23.79
CA ASP A 17 -19.67 9.29 24.24
C ASP A 17 -18.16 9.41 24.54
N SER A 18 -17.41 8.31 24.47
CA SER A 18 -15.99 8.28 24.79
C SER A 18 -15.14 8.59 23.56
N LEU A 19 -14.28 9.63 23.66
CA LEU A 19 -13.28 9.95 22.65
C LEU A 19 -12.13 8.92 22.74
N LEU A 20 -11.97 8.10 21.70
CA LEU A 20 -10.92 7.08 21.63
C LEU A 20 -9.62 7.62 21.03
N LEU A 21 -9.72 8.50 20.04
CA LEU A 21 -8.57 9.05 19.32
C LEU A 21 -8.85 10.50 18.93
N HIS A 22 -7.85 11.35 19.13
CA HIS A 22 -7.83 12.72 18.61
C HIS A 22 -6.44 12.98 18.02
N GLU A 23 -6.36 13.08 16.71
CA GLU A 23 -5.12 13.36 16.00
C GLU A 23 -5.28 14.56 15.09
N GLN A 24 -4.24 15.38 15.07
CA GLN A 24 -4.08 16.47 14.12
C GLN A 24 -2.65 16.46 13.62
N GLU A 25 -2.47 16.23 12.33
CA GLU A 25 -1.15 16.13 11.74
C GLU A 25 -1.08 16.74 10.36
N PHE A 26 0.13 17.15 9.95
CA PHE A 26 0.40 17.43 8.56
C PHE A 26 0.37 16.12 7.79
N TYR A 27 -0.55 16.02 6.85
CA TYR A 27 -0.71 14.84 6.01
C TYR A 27 0.20 14.91 4.78
N ARG A 28 0.37 16.12 4.22
CA ARG A 28 1.31 16.45 3.15
C ARG A 28 1.85 17.85 3.36
N TYR A 29 3.14 18.03 3.14
CA TYR A 29 3.77 19.32 2.90
C TYR A 29 5.05 19.10 2.10
N TRP A 30 5.05 19.47 0.85
CA TRP A 30 6.20 19.31 0.00
C TRP A 30 6.31 20.43 -1.03
N LEU A 31 7.56 20.64 -1.50
CA LEU A 31 7.91 21.49 -2.62
C LEU A 31 8.50 20.63 -3.72
N ARG A 32 8.09 20.86 -4.97
CA ARG A 32 8.57 20.16 -6.15
C ARG A 32 9.10 21.15 -7.18
N TYR A 33 10.30 20.86 -7.68
CA TYR A 33 10.84 21.45 -8.91
C TYR A 33 10.86 20.37 -9.99
N TYR A 34 10.45 20.69 -11.21
CA TYR A 34 10.50 19.76 -12.32
C TYR A 34 10.70 20.43 -13.66
N ASN A 35 11.36 19.70 -14.59
CA ASN A 35 11.46 19.98 -16.00
C ASN A 35 11.21 18.69 -16.80
N GLU A 36 11.48 18.70 -18.11
CA GLU A 36 11.21 17.55 -19.00
C GLU A 36 11.92 16.26 -18.58
N ASN A 37 13.15 16.37 -18.05
CA ASN A 37 14.01 15.22 -17.77
C ASN A 37 14.27 14.97 -16.29
N PHE A 38 13.82 15.87 -15.41
CA PHE A 38 14.19 15.82 -13.99
C PHE A 38 13.09 16.34 -13.08
N GLU A 39 12.88 15.66 -11.96
CA GLU A 39 12.03 16.09 -10.84
C GLU A 39 12.81 15.99 -9.54
N ALA A 40 12.76 17.05 -8.72
CA ALA A 40 13.19 17.03 -7.32
C ALA A 40 12.00 17.40 -6.43
N ARG A 41 11.74 16.60 -5.41
CA ARG A 41 10.68 16.85 -4.42
C ARG A 41 11.23 16.73 -3.01
N PHE A 42 10.94 17.73 -2.18
CA PHE A 42 11.40 17.80 -0.78
C PHE A 42 10.23 18.03 0.16
N GLY A 43 10.21 17.33 1.29
CA GLY A 43 9.20 17.44 2.34
C GLY A 43 8.45 16.15 2.63
N LEU A 44 7.31 16.25 3.32
CA LEU A 44 6.45 15.12 3.64
C LEU A 44 5.65 14.72 2.40
N GLN A 45 6.02 13.62 1.78
CA GLN A 45 5.54 13.19 0.49
C GLN A 45 5.23 11.70 0.43
N LYS A 46 4.42 11.33 -0.52
CA LYS A 46 4.13 9.94 -0.87
C LYS A 46 5.25 9.36 -1.72
N ILE A 47 5.78 8.20 -1.33
CA ILE A 47 6.67 7.38 -2.14
C ILE A 47 6.00 6.01 -2.27
N VAL A 48 5.52 5.71 -3.48
CA VAL A 48 4.78 4.48 -3.80
C VAL A 48 5.34 3.91 -5.08
N PHE A 49 5.57 2.62 -5.08
CA PHE A 49 5.98 1.84 -6.24
C PHE A 49 5.48 0.40 -6.11
N GLY A 50 5.69 -0.40 -7.16
CA GLY A 50 5.21 -1.76 -7.25
C GLY A 50 3.91 -1.86 -8.05
N THR A 51 3.57 -3.06 -8.45
CA THR A 51 2.51 -3.40 -9.39
C THR A 51 1.30 -4.10 -8.74
N SER A 52 1.52 -4.73 -7.57
CA SER A 52 0.47 -5.43 -6.81
C SER A 52 -0.59 -4.47 -6.27
N GLN A 53 -1.84 -4.91 -6.31
CA GLN A 53 -3.00 -4.11 -5.94
C GLN A 53 -3.51 -4.44 -4.53
N LEU A 54 -3.52 -5.71 -4.14
CA LEU A 54 -4.09 -6.21 -2.88
C LEU A 54 -3.00 -6.65 -1.90
N LEU A 55 -2.08 -7.51 -2.34
CA LEU A 55 -1.01 -8.08 -1.54
C LEU A 55 0.33 -7.43 -1.93
N ARG A 56 0.53 -6.19 -1.48
CA ARG A 56 1.59 -5.30 -1.96
C ARG A 56 2.92 -5.54 -1.24
N THR A 57 3.78 -6.38 -1.81
CA THR A 57 5.13 -6.68 -1.30
C THR A 57 6.02 -5.43 -1.20
N LEU A 58 5.86 -4.47 -2.10
CA LEU A 58 6.71 -3.27 -2.20
C LEU A 58 6.15 -2.02 -1.50
N SER A 59 5.14 -2.15 -0.65
CA SER A 59 4.60 -1.04 0.14
C SER A 59 5.50 -0.75 1.35
N TRP A 60 6.72 -0.23 1.08
CA TRP A 60 7.71 0.03 2.13
C TRP A 60 7.54 1.38 2.82
N PHE A 61 6.98 2.36 2.13
CA PHE A 61 6.87 3.76 2.56
C PHE A 61 5.44 4.28 2.52
N ASP A 62 4.50 3.42 2.21
CA ASP A 62 3.09 3.75 2.12
C ASP A 62 2.24 2.76 2.93
N SER A 63 0.98 3.12 3.13
CA SER A 63 -0.02 2.33 3.83
C SER A 63 -1.31 2.27 3.01
N ILE A 64 -1.18 2.17 1.68
CA ILE A 64 -2.35 2.09 0.79
C ILE A 64 -3.14 0.83 1.12
N ASP A 65 -4.40 1.02 1.48
CA ASP A 65 -5.38 -0.03 1.65
C ASP A 65 -6.41 0.08 0.51
N PRO A 66 -6.50 -0.90 -0.39
CA PRO A 66 -7.48 -0.89 -1.47
C PRO A 66 -8.93 -0.96 -0.98
N MET A 67 -9.13 -1.35 0.27
CA MET A 67 -10.44 -1.38 0.91
C MET A 67 -10.86 -0.02 1.50
N ASP A 68 -9.92 0.91 1.71
CA ASP A 68 -10.22 2.27 2.17
C ASP A 68 -10.84 3.10 1.04
N PRO A 69 -12.11 3.59 1.18
CA PRO A 69 -12.73 4.43 0.17
C PRO A 69 -12.01 5.77 -0.06
N ILE A 70 -11.29 6.27 0.93
CA ILE A 70 -10.55 7.53 0.83
C ILE A 70 -9.24 7.32 0.07
N GLY A 71 -8.68 6.11 0.10
CA GLY A 71 -7.44 5.75 -0.58
C GLY A 71 -6.23 6.55 -0.09
N GLN A 72 -6.30 7.06 1.13
CA GLN A 72 -5.23 7.84 1.71
C GLN A 72 -4.09 6.93 2.18
N THR A 73 -2.87 7.42 2.08
CA THR A 73 -1.68 6.76 2.62
C THR A 73 -0.80 7.75 3.35
N SER A 74 -0.17 7.29 4.42
CA SER A 74 0.83 8.07 5.12
C SER A 74 1.98 8.43 4.17
N GLY A 75 2.68 9.53 4.47
CA GLY A 75 3.86 9.97 3.74
C GLY A 75 5.12 9.80 4.55
N VAL A 76 6.25 10.03 3.89
CA VAL A 76 7.58 10.07 4.51
C VAL A 76 8.22 11.43 4.26
N LYS A 77 8.99 11.92 5.26
CA LYS A 77 9.81 13.13 5.09
C LYS A 77 11.04 12.76 4.28
N ALA A 78 11.10 13.23 3.05
CA ALA A 78 12.12 12.80 2.10
C ALA A 78 12.57 13.92 1.16
N LEU A 79 13.80 13.77 0.68
CA LEU A 79 14.25 14.35 -0.60
C LEU A 79 14.19 13.24 -1.65
N ARG A 80 13.42 13.42 -2.72
CA ARG A 80 13.31 12.49 -3.84
C ARG A 80 13.73 13.17 -5.13
N LEU A 81 14.59 12.51 -5.87
CA LEU A 81 15.07 12.92 -7.18
C LEU A 81 14.61 11.88 -8.20
N ARG A 82 14.06 12.31 -9.31
CA ARG A 82 13.72 11.46 -10.46
C ARG A 82 14.38 12.02 -11.70
N TRP A 83 14.97 11.12 -12.47
CA TRP A 83 15.59 11.43 -13.73
C TRP A 83 15.01 10.57 -14.84
N PHE A 84 14.68 11.17 -15.97
CA PHE A 84 14.06 10.55 -17.13
C PHE A 84 14.99 10.69 -18.35
N PRO A 85 16.03 9.83 -18.46
CA PRO A 85 17.01 9.93 -19.55
C PRO A 85 16.41 9.58 -20.91
N MET A 86 15.38 8.72 -20.92
CA MET A 86 14.66 8.25 -22.10
C MET A 86 13.19 8.07 -21.79
N HIS A 87 12.32 8.00 -22.81
CA HIS A 87 10.88 7.81 -22.61
C HIS A 87 10.51 6.49 -21.89
N ASN A 88 11.35 5.48 -22.04
CA ASN A 88 11.13 4.14 -21.49
C ASN A 88 12.04 3.83 -20.30
N LEU A 89 12.77 4.79 -19.75
CA LEU A 89 13.68 4.61 -18.64
C LEU A 89 13.53 5.75 -17.64
N SER A 90 13.33 5.40 -16.37
CA SER A 90 13.38 6.35 -15.25
C SER A 90 14.29 5.86 -14.13
N SER A 91 14.94 6.79 -13.46
CA SER A 91 15.73 6.53 -12.26
C SER A 91 15.24 7.41 -11.12
N TRP A 92 14.99 6.79 -9.98
CA TRP A 92 14.57 7.47 -8.75
C TRP A 92 15.68 7.31 -7.70
N ASN A 93 15.89 8.35 -6.93
CA ASN A 93 16.77 8.30 -5.75
C ASN A 93 16.07 9.03 -4.62
N TRP A 94 16.19 8.55 -3.40
CA TRP A 94 15.60 9.17 -2.23
C TRP A 94 16.48 9.08 -1.00
N ILE A 95 16.35 10.09 -0.15
CA ILE A 95 16.85 10.13 1.21
C ILE A 95 15.64 10.37 2.11
N ILE A 96 15.41 9.51 3.10
CA ILE A 96 14.26 9.56 3.99
C ILE A 96 14.74 9.77 5.41
N ALA A 97 14.08 10.65 6.16
CA ALA A 97 14.31 10.80 7.59
C ALA A 97 13.71 9.61 8.35
N SER A 98 14.55 8.81 8.98
CA SER A 98 14.17 7.67 9.82
C SER A 98 13.83 8.09 11.25
N LYS A 99 13.27 7.14 12.04
CA LYS A 99 12.79 7.43 13.40
C LYS A 99 13.87 7.84 14.40
N ASP A 100 15.10 7.37 14.25
CA ASP A 100 16.21 7.59 15.20
C ASP A 100 17.10 8.76 14.78
N ASP A 101 16.54 9.80 14.16
CA ASP A 101 17.27 10.93 13.56
C ASP A 101 18.36 10.50 12.56
N THR A 102 18.24 9.28 12.05
CA THR A 102 19.10 8.76 11.00
C THR A 102 18.48 8.99 9.63
N LEU A 103 19.31 8.97 8.59
CA LEU A 103 18.86 9.07 7.21
C LEU A 103 18.95 7.69 6.55
N SER A 104 17.84 7.23 5.99
CA SER A 104 17.81 6.08 5.11
C SER A 104 17.84 6.54 3.66
N TYR A 105 18.37 5.71 2.77
CA TYR A 105 18.54 6.06 1.37
C TYR A 105 18.31 4.86 0.45
N GLY A 106 17.95 5.15 -0.77
CA GLY A 106 17.71 4.13 -1.76
C GLY A 106 17.49 4.69 -3.15
N GLY A 107 17.23 3.79 -4.06
CA GLY A 107 16.95 4.12 -5.45
C GLY A 107 16.15 3.04 -6.14
N ARG A 108 15.58 3.43 -7.28
CA ARG A 108 14.80 2.59 -8.15
C ARG A 108 15.10 2.92 -9.61
N ILE A 109 15.22 1.89 -10.43
CA ILE A 109 15.28 2.01 -11.89
C ILE A 109 14.05 1.32 -12.44
N GLU A 110 13.35 2.00 -13.33
CA GLU A 110 12.21 1.48 -14.07
C GLU A 110 12.49 1.56 -15.56
N PHE A 111 12.19 0.51 -16.28
CA PHE A 111 12.21 0.53 -17.72
C PHE A 111 11.05 -0.28 -18.32
N SER A 112 10.55 0.19 -19.45
CA SER A 112 9.50 -0.48 -20.20
C SER A 112 9.98 -0.88 -21.59
N ASN A 113 9.52 -2.02 -22.07
CA ASN A 113 9.77 -2.54 -23.39
C ASN A 113 8.52 -3.27 -23.92
N THR A 114 8.61 -3.91 -25.09
CA THR A 114 7.48 -4.61 -25.72
C THR A 114 6.98 -5.81 -24.94
N ILE A 115 7.78 -6.36 -24.03
CA ILE A 115 7.41 -7.52 -23.20
C ILE A 115 6.95 -7.14 -21.78
N GLY A 116 6.94 -5.86 -21.43
CA GLY A 116 6.42 -5.37 -20.15
C GLY A 116 7.27 -4.30 -19.49
N GLU A 117 6.87 -3.99 -18.26
CA GLU A 117 7.50 -2.98 -17.41
C GLU A 117 8.26 -3.66 -16.27
N TRP A 118 9.45 -3.17 -15.99
CA TRP A 118 10.37 -3.73 -15.00
C TRP A 118 10.77 -2.67 -14.00
N GLY A 119 10.84 -3.04 -12.73
CA GLY A 119 11.34 -2.21 -11.66
C GLY A 119 12.40 -2.93 -10.83
N PHE A 120 13.51 -2.23 -10.52
CA PHE A 120 14.56 -2.68 -9.62
C PHE A 120 14.71 -1.68 -8.51
N THR A 121 14.59 -2.11 -7.28
CA THR A 121 14.58 -1.22 -6.11
C THR A 121 15.60 -1.68 -5.09
N TYR A 122 16.36 -0.72 -4.57
CA TYR A 122 17.24 -0.90 -3.42
C TYR A 122 16.96 0.16 -2.37
N HIS A 123 17.01 -0.23 -1.10
CA HIS A 123 16.93 0.69 0.03
C HIS A 123 17.75 0.18 1.20
N THR A 124 18.39 1.09 1.96
CA THR A 124 19.05 0.77 3.21
C THR A 124 18.64 1.76 4.27
N ASP A 125 18.36 1.24 5.46
CA ASP A 125 17.98 2.00 6.64
C ASP A 125 18.92 1.65 7.80
N PRO A 126 19.82 2.54 8.20
CA PRO A 126 20.77 2.31 9.29
C PRO A 126 20.15 2.44 10.68
N SER A 127 18.88 2.87 10.80
CA SER A 127 18.25 3.08 12.10
C SER A 127 18.16 1.76 12.89
N LYS A 128 18.28 1.85 14.22
CA LYS A 128 18.22 0.69 15.12
C LYS A 128 16.82 0.43 15.66
N SER A 129 15.86 1.28 15.38
CA SER A 129 14.47 1.14 15.82
C SER A 129 13.78 -0.06 15.17
N ILE A 130 12.68 -0.49 15.77
CA ILE A 130 11.78 -1.46 15.17
C ILE A 130 11.01 -0.75 14.05
N LYS A 131 11.12 -1.30 12.85
CA LYS A 131 10.41 -0.83 11.66
C LYS A 131 9.33 -1.82 11.28
N SER A 132 8.17 -1.30 11.08
CA SER A 132 7.06 -2.09 10.58
C SER A 132 6.92 -1.93 9.08
N ILE A 133 6.75 -3.04 8.39
CA ILE A 133 6.40 -3.08 6.98
C ILE A 133 4.94 -3.48 6.94
N SER A 134 4.07 -2.47 6.82
CA SER A 134 2.62 -2.61 6.99
C SER A 134 2.00 -3.60 6.00
N SER A 135 2.46 -3.60 4.77
CA SER A 135 1.90 -4.46 3.71
C SER A 135 2.02 -5.96 3.98
N ILE A 136 3.05 -6.37 4.72
CA ILE A 136 3.32 -7.78 5.03
C ILE A 136 3.17 -8.08 6.52
N ASN A 137 2.67 -7.11 7.30
CA ASN A 137 2.48 -7.21 8.75
C ASN A 137 3.70 -7.81 9.48
N THR A 138 4.88 -7.37 9.10
CA THR A 138 6.15 -7.85 9.63
C THR A 138 6.97 -6.71 10.17
N SER A 139 7.65 -6.96 11.28
CA SER A 139 8.56 -6.01 11.90
C SER A 139 10.01 -6.43 11.64
N VAL A 140 10.85 -5.47 11.31
CA VAL A 140 12.29 -5.63 11.14
C VAL A 140 13.00 -4.87 12.27
N LEU A 141 13.88 -5.56 12.97
CA LEU A 141 14.65 -4.99 14.07
C LEU A 141 16.07 -4.63 13.61
N GLY A 142 16.49 -3.42 13.91
CA GLY A 142 17.83 -2.92 13.61
C GLY A 142 18.01 -2.41 12.19
N SER A 143 19.24 -2.15 11.80
CA SER A 143 19.56 -1.71 10.44
C SER A 143 19.18 -2.78 9.42
N ASP A 144 18.64 -2.37 8.29
CA ASP A 144 18.21 -3.28 7.22
C ASP A 144 18.61 -2.79 5.83
N SER A 145 18.70 -3.74 4.93
CA SER A 145 18.81 -3.52 3.49
C SER A 145 17.71 -4.27 2.76
N ARG A 146 17.13 -3.64 1.75
CA ARG A 146 16.01 -4.15 0.97
C ARG A 146 16.35 -4.15 -0.49
N PHE A 147 16.07 -5.26 -1.16
CA PHE A 147 16.20 -5.44 -2.59
C PHE A 147 14.88 -5.91 -3.14
N ALA A 148 14.47 -5.37 -4.26
CA ALA A 148 13.26 -5.82 -4.92
C ALA A 148 13.36 -5.76 -6.43
N ILE A 149 12.59 -6.65 -7.04
CA ILE A 149 12.28 -6.65 -8.46
C ILE A 149 10.77 -6.75 -8.63
N ASP A 150 10.24 -5.99 -9.54
CA ASP A 150 8.86 -6.10 -9.97
C ASP A 150 8.76 -6.08 -11.49
N TYR A 151 7.70 -6.70 -11.97
CA TYR A 151 7.41 -6.85 -13.38
C TYR A 151 5.91 -6.75 -13.60
N ARG A 152 5.50 -6.09 -14.69
CA ARG A 152 4.13 -6.02 -15.16
C ARG A 152 4.06 -6.22 -16.67
N PHE A 153 3.13 -7.04 -17.09
CA PHE A 153 2.73 -7.22 -18.48
C PHE A 153 1.24 -6.90 -18.62
N ASP A 154 0.91 -5.98 -19.52
CA ASP A 154 -0.46 -5.62 -19.86
C ASP A 154 -0.78 -6.14 -21.25
N GLY A 155 -1.59 -7.20 -21.31
CA GLY A 155 -2.10 -7.82 -22.52
C GLY A 155 -3.60 -8.05 -22.44
N LEU A 156 -4.09 -9.13 -23.06
CA LEU A 156 -5.47 -9.57 -22.86
C LEU A 156 -5.73 -9.90 -21.38
N ILE A 157 -4.74 -10.47 -20.73
CA ILE A 157 -4.70 -10.68 -19.29
C ILE A 157 -3.51 -9.85 -18.78
N GLY A 158 -3.75 -9.02 -17.76
CA GLY A 158 -2.68 -8.37 -17.01
C GLY A 158 -1.99 -9.38 -16.12
N LEU A 159 -0.65 -9.38 -16.07
CA LEU A 159 0.16 -10.26 -15.23
C LEU A 159 1.22 -9.44 -14.51
N TRP A 160 1.48 -9.73 -13.25
CA TRP A 160 2.55 -9.07 -12.51
C TRP A 160 3.22 -9.96 -11.46
N ASN A 161 4.42 -9.55 -11.11
CA ASN A 161 5.19 -10.09 -10.01
C ASN A 161 5.79 -8.96 -9.19
N GLU A 162 5.82 -9.12 -7.89
CA GLU A 162 6.67 -8.37 -6.97
C GLU A 162 7.46 -9.34 -6.11
N SER A 163 8.77 -9.19 -6.05
CA SER A 163 9.63 -9.99 -5.20
C SER A 163 10.56 -9.10 -4.41
N ALA A 164 10.68 -9.34 -3.11
CA ALA A 164 11.54 -8.57 -2.24
C ALA A 164 12.31 -9.43 -1.24
N LEU A 165 13.54 -9.00 -0.99
CA LEU A 165 14.42 -9.50 0.06
C LEU A 165 14.70 -8.34 1.03
N ILE A 166 14.34 -8.53 2.30
CA ILE A 166 14.65 -7.61 3.38
C ILE A 166 15.56 -8.32 4.35
N GLN A 167 16.73 -7.76 4.60
CA GLN A 167 17.74 -8.37 5.42
C GLN A 167 18.23 -7.42 6.50
N SER A 168 18.20 -7.87 7.74
CA SER A 168 18.82 -7.22 8.90
C SER A 168 19.81 -8.18 9.57
N ASN A 169 20.46 -7.73 10.66
CA ASN A 169 21.39 -8.59 11.39
C ASN A 169 20.72 -9.81 12.04
N ARG A 170 19.42 -9.76 12.32
CA ARG A 170 18.68 -10.82 13.02
C ARG A 170 17.52 -11.40 12.22
N SER A 171 17.10 -10.76 11.14
CA SER A 171 15.95 -11.21 10.37
C SER A 171 16.24 -11.16 8.89
N LYS A 172 15.68 -12.14 8.19
CA LYS A 172 15.65 -12.19 6.73
C LYS A 172 14.21 -12.47 6.31
N VAL A 173 13.64 -11.56 5.54
CA VAL A 173 12.28 -11.70 5.00
C VAL A 173 12.38 -11.79 3.48
N VAL A 174 11.84 -12.86 2.93
CA VAL A 174 11.69 -13.06 1.48
C VAL A 174 10.19 -13.06 1.19
N THR A 175 9.77 -12.18 0.30
CA THR A 175 8.37 -12.11 -0.13
C THR A 175 8.27 -12.16 -1.63
N MET A 176 7.21 -12.78 -2.13
CA MET A 176 6.88 -12.82 -3.55
C MET A 176 5.37 -12.75 -3.72
N THR A 177 4.90 -11.80 -4.52
CA THR A 177 3.50 -11.71 -4.96
C THR A 177 3.41 -11.94 -6.45
N LEU A 178 2.51 -12.81 -6.86
CA LEU A 178 2.11 -13.03 -8.25
C LEU A 178 0.67 -12.60 -8.39
N GLY A 179 0.35 -11.87 -9.44
CA GLY A 179 -1.00 -11.41 -9.69
C GLY A 179 -1.40 -11.48 -11.15
N ALA A 180 -2.70 -11.54 -11.36
CA ALA A 180 -3.33 -11.46 -12.68
C ALA A 180 -4.64 -10.70 -12.60
N ASP A 181 -4.98 -9.98 -13.67
CA ASP A 181 -6.29 -9.38 -13.82
C ASP A 181 -6.87 -9.65 -15.21
N TYR A 182 -8.20 -9.64 -15.28
CA TYR A 182 -8.96 -9.76 -16.52
C TYR A 182 -10.30 -9.03 -16.40
N THR A 183 -10.65 -8.29 -17.42
CA THR A 183 -11.96 -7.62 -17.49
C THR A 183 -12.91 -8.44 -18.33
N LEU A 184 -13.91 -9.05 -17.69
CA LEU A 184 -15.00 -9.75 -18.36
C LEU A 184 -15.94 -8.74 -19.03
N PRO A 185 -16.40 -8.99 -20.28
CA PRO A 185 -17.33 -8.12 -21.00
C PRO A 185 -18.77 -8.29 -20.49
N ILE A 186 -18.98 -8.12 -19.18
CA ILE A 186 -20.30 -8.21 -18.53
C ILE A 186 -20.72 -6.80 -18.14
N SER A 187 -21.88 -6.34 -18.60
CA SER A 187 -22.38 -4.98 -18.37
C SER A 187 -21.37 -3.92 -18.84
N THR A 188 -20.86 -3.09 -17.92
CA THR A 188 -19.88 -2.04 -18.17
C THR A 188 -18.42 -2.52 -18.02
N GLY A 189 -18.22 -3.81 -17.81
CA GLY A 189 -16.92 -4.46 -17.57
C GLY A 189 -16.77 -4.91 -16.11
N LEU A 190 -16.68 -6.22 -15.88
CA LEU A 190 -16.37 -6.78 -14.57
C LEU A 190 -14.87 -7.07 -14.48
N LEU A 191 -14.12 -6.26 -13.72
CA LEU A 191 -12.73 -6.49 -13.43
C LEU A 191 -12.60 -7.59 -12.37
N LEU A 192 -11.86 -8.63 -12.69
CA LEU A 192 -11.45 -9.68 -11.77
C LEU A 192 -9.95 -9.59 -11.55
N THR A 193 -9.49 -9.61 -10.31
CA THR A 193 -8.08 -9.62 -9.94
C THR A 193 -7.83 -10.78 -8.99
N VAL A 194 -6.74 -11.51 -9.19
CA VAL A 194 -6.25 -12.55 -8.29
C VAL A 194 -4.81 -12.29 -7.94
N GLU A 195 -4.47 -12.40 -6.65
CA GLU A 195 -3.09 -12.30 -6.17
C GLU A 195 -2.78 -13.42 -5.19
N TYR A 196 -1.60 -14.00 -5.34
CA TYR A 196 -1.02 -14.95 -4.40
C TYR A 196 0.29 -14.41 -3.86
N MET A 197 0.45 -14.39 -2.54
CA MET A 197 1.70 -13.98 -1.88
C MET A 197 2.24 -15.10 -1.02
N SER A 198 3.54 -15.35 -1.18
CA SER A 198 4.34 -16.20 -0.30
C SER A 198 5.33 -15.33 0.46
N MET A 199 5.38 -15.50 1.77
CA MET A 199 6.32 -14.80 2.64
C MET A 199 7.03 -15.81 3.53
N GLN A 200 8.36 -15.75 3.52
CA GLN A 200 9.21 -16.49 4.44
C GLN A 200 9.92 -15.47 5.35
N ASN A 201 9.69 -15.59 6.64
CA ASN A 201 10.30 -14.75 7.65
C ASN A 201 11.19 -15.61 8.55
N GLN A 202 12.49 -15.37 8.47
CA GLN A 202 13.49 -16.00 9.32
C GLN A 202 13.93 -14.98 10.38
N PHE A 203 13.73 -15.31 11.63
CA PHE A 203 14.17 -14.50 12.77
C PHE A 203 15.04 -15.37 13.69
N ASP A 204 16.31 -14.98 13.86
CA ASP A 204 17.34 -15.77 14.53
C ASP A 204 17.37 -17.22 14.00
N TYR A 205 16.85 -18.19 14.78
CA TYR A 205 16.80 -19.61 14.42
C TYR A 205 15.42 -20.11 14.05
N ALA A 206 14.41 -19.25 14.06
CA ALA A 206 13.03 -19.62 13.74
C ALA A 206 12.67 -19.15 12.33
N THR A 207 12.06 -20.02 11.55
CA THR A 207 11.50 -19.69 10.24
C THR A 207 9.99 -19.85 10.28
N ARG A 208 9.30 -18.82 9.80
CA ARG A 208 7.84 -18.82 9.65
C ARG A 208 7.50 -18.57 8.18
N ASP A 209 6.74 -19.48 7.60
CA ASP A 209 6.19 -19.34 6.26
C ASP A 209 4.72 -18.91 6.37
N SER A 210 4.33 -17.96 5.53
CA SER A 210 2.95 -17.49 5.43
C SER A 210 2.57 -17.39 3.95
N LYS A 211 1.34 -17.80 3.63
CA LYS A 211 0.81 -17.79 2.27
C LYS A 211 -0.56 -17.15 2.27
N PHE A 212 -0.78 -16.24 1.34
CA PHE A 212 -2.01 -15.48 1.22
C PHE A 212 -2.54 -15.59 -0.21
N LEU A 213 -3.86 -15.66 -0.31
CA LEU A 213 -4.59 -15.54 -1.57
C LEU A 213 -5.57 -14.39 -1.45
N ALA A 214 -5.62 -13.52 -2.44
CA ALA A 214 -6.59 -12.44 -2.52
C ALA A 214 -7.31 -12.47 -3.88
N LEU A 215 -8.61 -12.23 -3.84
CA LEU A 215 -9.49 -12.12 -4.99
C LEU A 215 -10.23 -10.79 -4.89
N MET A 216 -10.31 -10.05 -5.98
CA MET A 216 -11.13 -8.87 -6.10
C MET A 216 -12.03 -8.98 -7.32
N ALA A 217 -13.26 -8.54 -7.16
CA ALA A 217 -14.22 -8.32 -8.25
C ALA A 217 -14.73 -6.88 -8.15
N SER A 218 -14.65 -6.12 -9.23
CA SER A 218 -15.12 -4.73 -9.27
C SER A 218 -15.92 -4.48 -10.55
N ILE A 219 -17.10 -3.94 -10.38
CA ILE A 219 -17.99 -3.60 -11.48
C ILE A 219 -18.54 -2.18 -11.33
N PRO A 220 -18.33 -1.27 -12.31
CA PRO A 220 -19.04 -0.01 -12.36
C PRO A 220 -20.49 -0.25 -12.80
N LEU A 221 -21.43 0.43 -12.17
CA LEU A 221 -22.85 0.42 -12.48
C LEU A 221 -23.26 1.84 -12.94
N GLY A 222 -23.18 2.08 -14.24
CA GLY A 222 -23.32 3.41 -14.81
C GLY A 222 -22.11 4.30 -14.48
N ILE A 223 -22.35 5.61 -14.35
CA ILE A 223 -21.28 6.62 -14.17
C ILE A 223 -20.97 6.85 -12.68
N THR A 224 -21.96 6.70 -11.81
CA THR A 224 -21.88 7.13 -10.41
C THR A 224 -21.69 6.00 -9.40
N HIS A 225 -22.05 4.76 -9.77
CA HIS A 225 -22.04 3.65 -8.83
C HIS A 225 -20.95 2.64 -9.15
N GLN A 226 -20.39 2.03 -8.10
CA GLN A 226 -19.43 0.94 -8.21
C GLN A 226 -19.68 -0.08 -7.10
N ILE A 227 -19.63 -1.35 -7.43
CA ILE A 227 -19.58 -2.44 -6.46
C ILE A 227 -18.19 -3.06 -6.51
N MET A 228 -17.58 -3.27 -5.36
CA MET A 228 -16.30 -3.94 -5.21
C MET A 228 -16.40 -4.98 -4.09
N MET A 229 -15.94 -6.17 -4.39
CA MET A 229 -15.80 -7.27 -3.43
C MET A 229 -14.33 -7.67 -3.37
N VAL A 230 -13.80 -7.83 -2.15
CA VAL A 230 -12.46 -8.38 -1.90
C VAL A 230 -12.59 -9.56 -0.94
N SER A 231 -11.91 -10.65 -1.27
CA SER A 231 -11.80 -11.81 -0.40
C SER A 231 -10.32 -12.14 -0.22
N GLN A 232 -9.86 -12.21 1.02
CA GLN A 232 -8.47 -12.55 1.35
C GLN A 232 -8.44 -13.78 2.26
N MET A 233 -7.53 -14.69 2.01
CA MET A 233 -7.34 -15.90 2.77
C MET A 233 -5.88 -16.02 3.22
N ASN A 234 -5.68 -16.21 4.53
CA ASN A 234 -4.43 -16.73 5.05
C ASN A 234 -4.50 -18.26 5.00
N ILE A 235 -3.78 -18.87 4.05
CA ILE A 235 -3.88 -20.30 3.76
C ILE A 235 -3.38 -21.14 4.94
N GLY A 236 -2.33 -20.68 5.66
CA GLY A 236 -1.76 -21.43 6.78
C GLY A 236 -2.61 -21.40 8.05
N GLU A 237 -3.42 -20.36 8.24
CA GLU A 237 -4.28 -20.18 9.41
C GLU A 237 -5.76 -20.47 9.10
N GLU A 238 -6.09 -20.80 7.84
CA GLU A 238 -7.45 -21.01 7.32
C GLU A 238 -8.42 -19.84 7.63
N LYS A 239 -7.86 -18.63 7.78
CA LYS A 239 -8.63 -17.42 8.06
C LYS A 239 -9.04 -16.75 6.77
N LEU A 240 -10.34 -16.55 6.62
CA LEU A 240 -10.96 -15.92 5.45
C LEU A 240 -11.58 -14.59 5.84
N TYR A 241 -11.29 -13.56 5.05
CA TYR A 241 -11.76 -12.20 5.21
C TYR A 241 -12.54 -11.80 3.97
N HIS A 242 -13.72 -11.20 4.15
CA HIS A 242 -14.52 -10.67 3.07
C HIS A 242 -14.82 -9.20 3.31
N PHE A 243 -14.75 -8.45 2.24
CA PHE A 243 -15.08 -7.04 2.18
C PHE A 243 -15.97 -6.80 0.97
N LEU A 244 -17.09 -6.11 1.15
CA LEU A 244 -17.99 -5.67 0.10
C LEU A 244 -18.23 -4.17 0.25
N ARG A 245 -18.05 -3.42 -0.82
CA ARG A 245 -18.32 -2.00 -0.88
C ARG A 245 -19.23 -1.68 -2.05
N TRP A 246 -20.30 -0.95 -1.76
CA TRP A 246 -21.06 -0.21 -2.77
C TRP A 246 -20.77 1.27 -2.59
N SER A 247 -20.20 1.92 -3.60
CA SER A 247 -19.92 3.35 -3.63
C SER A 247 -20.83 4.06 -4.62
N SER A 248 -21.29 5.25 -4.23
CA SER A 248 -22.05 6.17 -5.06
C SER A 248 -21.35 7.52 -5.05
N THR A 249 -20.78 7.93 -6.19
CA THR A 249 -19.93 9.12 -6.29
C THR A 249 -20.61 10.18 -7.15
N TYR A 250 -20.70 11.39 -6.60
CA TYR A 250 -21.22 12.60 -7.23
C TYR A 250 -20.13 13.68 -7.27
N ASN A 251 -20.43 14.82 -7.87
CA ASN A 251 -19.42 15.89 -8.09
C ASN A 251 -18.74 16.37 -6.79
N TYR A 252 -19.50 16.49 -5.70
CA TYR A 252 -19.01 17.06 -4.43
C TYR A 252 -19.02 16.08 -3.26
N TYR A 253 -19.60 14.89 -3.43
CA TYR A 253 -19.66 13.93 -2.34
C TYR A 253 -19.68 12.49 -2.86
N SER A 254 -19.25 11.58 -2.01
CA SER A 254 -19.46 10.15 -2.21
C SER A 254 -20.04 9.50 -0.96
N LEU A 255 -20.89 8.51 -1.19
CA LEU A 255 -21.51 7.70 -0.16
C LEU A 255 -21.02 6.25 -0.36
N ASN A 256 -20.51 5.64 0.71
CA ASN A 256 -20.01 4.27 0.66
C ASN A 256 -20.73 3.43 1.72
N PHE A 257 -21.29 2.31 1.28
CA PHE A 257 -21.83 1.26 2.14
C PHE A 257 -20.83 0.11 2.14
N ILE A 258 -20.33 -0.25 3.31
CA ILE A 258 -19.27 -1.24 3.47
C ILE A 258 -19.79 -2.34 4.40
N CYS A 259 -19.64 -3.59 3.96
CA CYS A 259 -19.91 -4.78 4.74
C CYS A 259 -18.60 -5.57 4.87
N THR A 260 -18.24 -5.94 6.09
CA THR A 260 -17.04 -6.72 6.38
C THR A 260 -17.40 -7.98 7.14
N ILE A 261 -16.77 -9.10 6.80
CA ILE A 261 -16.86 -10.37 7.51
C ILE A 261 -15.43 -10.82 7.81
N TYR A 262 -15.08 -10.80 9.10
CA TYR A 262 -13.75 -11.16 9.56
C TYR A 262 -13.83 -12.33 10.53
N PRO A 263 -12.78 -13.18 10.61
CA PRO A 263 -12.67 -14.20 11.64
C PRO A 263 -12.72 -13.57 13.04
N LYS A 264 -13.28 -14.30 13.98
CA LYS A 264 -13.30 -13.87 15.40
C LYS A 264 -11.87 -13.62 15.88
N ARG A 265 -11.63 -12.44 16.44
CA ARG A 265 -10.35 -12.12 17.08
C ARG A 265 -10.26 -12.83 18.43
N SER A 266 -9.10 -13.44 18.71
CA SER A 266 -8.83 -14.09 19.99
C SER A 266 -8.43 -13.09 21.10
N SER A 267 -8.03 -11.87 20.74
CA SER A 267 -7.70 -10.80 21.70
C SER A 267 -7.79 -9.42 21.06
N TYR A 268 -8.25 -8.42 21.82
CA TYR A 268 -8.12 -7.00 21.48
C TYR A 268 -6.76 -6.51 21.98
N GLN A 269 -5.78 -6.41 21.11
CA GLN A 269 -4.56 -5.68 21.44
C GLN A 269 -4.74 -4.22 21.04
N TYR A 270 -5.07 -3.38 22.02
CA TYR A 270 -5.26 -1.93 21.87
C TYR A 270 -3.95 -1.16 21.52
N HIS A 271 -2.81 -1.85 21.50
CA HIS A 271 -1.49 -1.24 21.31
C HIS A 271 -0.88 -1.41 19.93
N ASP A 272 -1.57 -2.09 19.02
CA ASP A 272 -1.07 -2.19 17.64
C ASP A 272 -1.44 -0.93 16.86
N GLN A 273 -0.46 -0.07 16.66
CA GLN A 273 -0.55 1.16 15.84
C GLN A 273 -1.02 0.92 14.40
N PHE A 274 -1.14 -0.33 13.98
CA PHE A 274 -1.62 -0.76 12.66
C PHE A 274 -3.13 -0.68 12.46
N LEU A 275 -3.90 -0.58 13.53
CA LEU A 275 -5.37 -0.55 13.45
C LEU A 275 -5.94 0.81 13.09
N HIS A 276 -5.14 1.87 13.12
CA HIS A 276 -5.63 3.23 12.98
C HIS A 276 -5.85 3.70 11.54
N GLN A 277 -5.37 2.97 10.56
CA GLN A 277 -5.39 3.43 9.16
C GLN A 277 -6.44 2.76 8.29
N SER A 278 -6.95 1.59 8.67
CA SER A 278 -7.99 0.89 7.95
C SER A 278 -9.22 0.68 8.82
N LEU A 279 -10.32 1.32 8.45
CA LEU A 279 -11.63 1.11 9.07
C LEU A 279 -12.15 -0.32 8.83
N ALA A 280 -11.64 -1.02 7.81
CA ALA A 280 -11.92 -2.42 7.54
C ALA A 280 -11.40 -3.37 8.62
N GLY A 281 -10.48 -2.94 9.48
CA GLY A 281 -9.88 -3.74 10.58
C GLY A 281 -10.77 -3.98 11.79
N PHE A 282 -11.95 -3.37 11.92
CA PHE A 282 -12.78 -3.42 13.13
C PHE A 282 -13.59 -4.71 13.34
N GLY A 283 -13.50 -5.69 12.47
CA GLY A 283 -14.20 -6.97 12.60
C GLY A 283 -15.40 -7.10 11.66
N THR A 284 -16.33 -8.03 11.98
CA THR A 284 -17.55 -8.20 11.20
C THR A 284 -18.52 -7.08 11.49
N GLY A 285 -19.00 -6.39 10.46
CA GLY A 285 -19.89 -5.27 10.64
C GLY A 285 -20.33 -4.57 9.36
N LEU A 286 -21.17 -3.57 9.57
CA LEU A 286 -21.65 -2.67 8.54
C LEU A 286 -21.16 -1.24 8.84
N GLN A 287 -20.74 -0.54 7.81
CA GLN A 287 -20.29 0.84 7.92
C GLN A 287 -20.89 1.68 6.80
N VAL A 288 -21.26 2.91 7.12
CA VAL A 288 -21.64 3.93 6.15
C VAL A 288 -20.63 5.07 6.25
N MET A 289 -20.05 5.44 5.12
CA MET A 289 -19.08 6.53 5.04
C MET A 289 -19.56 7.57 4.04
N PHE A 290 -19.63 8.81 4.51
CA PHE A 290 -19.88 9.99 3.67
C PHE A 290 -18.59 10.79 3.52
N ILE A 291 -18.22 11.08 2.27
CA ILE A 291 -17.02 11.85 1.95
C ILE A 291 -17.47 13.08 1.16
N TYR A 292 -17.13 14.27 1.65
CA TYR A 292 -17.38 15.53 0.96
C TYR A 292 -16.08 16.07 0.35
N ASN A 293 -16.13 16.36 -0.94
CA ASN A 293 -15.02 16.93 -1.70
C ASN A 293 -15.44 18.36 -2.13
N HIS A 294 -14.63 19.33 -1.82
CA HIS A 294 -14.90 20.75 -2.13
C HIS A 294 -13.83 21.32 -3.07
#